data_01c7876b29e9bbfae49fadb8ff39dfef
#
_entry.id   01c7876b29e9bbfae49fadb8ff39dfef
#
_cell.length_a   1.000
_cell.length_b   1.000
_cell.length_c   1.000
_cell.angle_alpha   90.00
_cell.angle_beta   90.00
_cell.angle_gamma   90.00
#
_symmetry.space_group_name_H-M   'P 1'
#
loop_
_entity.id
_entity.type
_entity.pdbx_description
1 polymer ?
#
loop_
_entity_poly.entity_id
_entity_poly.type
_entity_poly.pdbx_seq_one_letter_code
_entity_poly.pdbx_strand_id
1 'polypeptide(L)'
;MSPKKKIIQIILLTLAGIALLILGIWLFYSNAPFGFARRVSESERQQRLSLVHTAESWLGINEADGSHSAIIDLYNTQDVLPMDYTVTYSDSWCATFVTAASMKAGLSDLIPAECGCERQVNLFREMGRWQEKDTYLPLPGDLIYYAWDEKSFGDCTGWSDHVGIVTGTCWPLIKVIEGNKDDCVDYRITTIWDPTIRGYGLPEYE
;
A
#
# COMPACT_ATOMS: atom_id res chain seq x y z
N MET A 1 36.10 32.47 26.11
CA MET A 1 34.87 32.61 25.32
C MET A 1 33.74 32.98 26.27
N SER A 2 32.97 34.00 25.98
CA SER A 2 31.88 34.45 26.86
C SER A 2 30.78 33.36 26.96
N PRO A 3 30.03 33.27 28.07
CA PRO A 3 28.96 32.29 28.23
C PRO A 3 27.95 32.31 27.07
N LYS A 4 27.63 33.47 26.56
CA LYS A 4 26.72 33.62 25.38
C LYS A 4 27.29 32.95 24.11
N LYS A 5 28.61 33.12 23.86
CA LYS A 5 29.24 32.47 22.71
C LYS A 5 29.27 30.95 22.81
N LYS A 6 29.46 30.41 24.04
CA LYS A 6 29.39 28.95 24.27
C LYS A 6 27.98 28.40 24.00
N ILE A 7 26.94 29.09 24.47
CA ILE A 7 25.52 28.67 24.26
C ILE A 7 25.22 28.70 22.75
N ILE A 8 25.56 29.74 22.02
CA ILE A 8 25.38 29.83 20.56
C ILE A 8 26.07 28.68 19.84
N GLN A 9 27.31 28.38 20.22
CA GLN A 9 28.08 27.28 19.61
C GLN A 9 27.42 25.92 19.86
N ILE A 10 26.91 25.64 21.07
CA ILE A 10 26.18 24.42 21.40
C ILE A 10 24.91 24.33 20.53
N ILE A 11 24.12 25.39 20.46
CA ILE A 11 22.91 25.42 19.64
C ILE A 11 23.22 25.11 18.15
N LEU A 12 24.25 25.75 17.58
CA LEU A 12 24.66 25.51 16.20
C LEU A 12 25.11 24.06 15.96
N LEU A 13 25.88 23.48 16.88
CA LEU A 13 26.31 22.06 16.79
C LEU A 13 25.12 21.11 16.89
N THR A 14 24.15 21.39 17.77
CA THR A 14 22.95 20.58 17.90
C THR A 14 22.10 20.65 16.63
N LEU A 15 21.87 21.84 16.08
CA LEU A 15 21.13 22.01 14.82
C LEU A 15 21.83 21.33 13.64
N ALA A 16 23.16 21.42 13.55
CA ALA A 16 23.93 20.71 12.53
C ALA A 16 23.79 19.18 12.67
N GLY A 17 23.84 18.65 13.92
CA GLY A 17 23.62 17.23 14.19
C GLY A 17 22.22 16.75 13.78
N ILE A 18 21.19 17.55 14.07
CA ILE A 18 19.81 17.26 13.67
C ILE A 18 19.68 17.27 12.14
N ALA A 19 20.28 18.26 11.46
CA ALA A 19 20.25 18.34 10.01
C ALA A 19 20.92 17.15 9.34
N LEU A 20 22.07 16.70 9.87
CA LEU A 20 22.77 15.50 9.39
C LEU A 20 21.96 14.24 9.62
N LEU A 21 21.28 14.12 10.77
CA LEU A 21 20.38 12.99 11.06
C LEU A 21 19.21 12.96 10.08
N ILE A 22 18.56 14.10 9.84
CA ILE A 22 17.46 14.21 8.87
C ILE A 22 17.93 13.85 7.46
N LEU A 23 19.11 14.35 7.05
CA LEU A 23 19.69 14.01 5.75
C LEU A 23 20.00 12.52 5.65
N GLY A 24 20.56 11.91 6.71
CA GLY A 24 20.83 10.46 6.76
C GLY A 24 19.56 9.63 6.65
N ILE A 25 18.51 10.01 7.37
CA ILE A 25 17.19 9.38 7.28
C ILE A 25 16.64 9.52 5.85
N TRP A 26 16.65 10.72 5.28
CA TRP A 26 16.17 10.95 3.92
C TRP A 26 16.94 10.13 2.87
N LEU A 27 18.27 10.07 2.96
CA LEU A 27 19.10 9.26 2.08
C LEU A 27 18.82 7.76 2.23
N PHE A 28 18.54 7.28 3.46
CA PHE A 28 18.15 5.90 3.70
C PHE A 28 16.82 5.58 3.01
N TYR A 29 15.79 6.41 3.23
CA TYR A 29 14.47 6.20 2.62
C TYR A 29 14.51 6.26 1.09
N SER A 30 15.27 7.18 0.51
CA SER A 30 15.37 7.34 -0.95
C SER A 30 16.17 6.23 -1.64
N ASN A 31 17.05 5.53 -0.91
CA ASN A 31 17.90 4.46 -1.44
C ASN A 31 17.59 3.08 -0.84
N ALA A 32 16.52 2.95 -0.05
CA ALA A 32 16.16 1.69 0.58
C ALA A 32 15.94 0.59 -0.48
N PRO A 33 16.59 -0.58 -0.36
CA PRO A 33 16.51 -1.66 -1.34
C PRO A 33 15.21 -2.44 -1.15
N PHE A 34 14.08 -1.86 -1.53
CA PHE A 34 12.79 -2.54 -1.47
C PHE A 34 12.75 -3.74 -2.41
N GLY A 35 12.24 -4.85 -1.91
CA GLY A 35 12.16 -6.09 -2.67
C GLY A 35 11.43 -7.20 -1.95
N PHE A 36 11.74 -8.44 -2.33
CA PHE A 36 11.18 -9.62 -1.69
C PHE A 36 11.86 -9.89 -0.34
N ALA A 37 11.08 -9.94 0.73
CA ALA A 37 11.56 -10.22 2.09
C ALA A 37 11.99 -11.68 2.29
N ARG A 38 11.51 -12.61 1.45
CA ARG A 38 11.87 -14.02 1.40
C ARG A 38 11.87 -14.55 -0.03
N ARG A 39 12.48 -15.72 -0.22
CA ARG A 39 12.47 -16.40 -1.52
C ARG A 39 11.10 -17.00 -1.81
N VAL A 40 10.70 -16.94 -3.07
CA VAL A 40 9.51 -17.56 -3.66
C VAL A 40 9.92 -18.31 -4.92
N SER A 41 9.01 -19.12 -5.47
CA SER A 41 9.24 -19.75 -6.80
C SER A 41 9.37 -18.67 -7.89
N GLU A 42 9.94 -19.00 -9.02
CA GLU A 42 10.02 -18.06 -10.13
C GLU A 42 8.63 -17.78 -10.73
N SER A 43 7.74 -18.78 -10.76
CA SER A 43 6.37 -18.63 -11.21
C SER A 43 5.60 -17.65 -10.31
N GLU A 44 5.61 -17.88 -8.99
CA GLU A 44 5.03 -16.98 -7.99
C GLU A 44 5.59 -15.56 -8.13
N ARG A 45 6.91 -15.44 -8.31
CA ARG A 45 7.57 -14.15 -8.50
C ARG A 45 7.04 -13.40 -9.71
N GLN A 46 6.85 -14.07 -10.84
CA GLN A 46 6.35 -13.45 -12.06
C GLN A 46 4.92 -12.97 -11.92
N GLN A 47 4.04 -13.76 -11.30
CA GLN A 47 2.67 -13.36 -11.05
C GLN A 47 2.59 -12.14 -10.12
N ARG A 48 3.33 -12.14 -9.00
CA ARG A 48 3.43 -11.02 -8.06
C ARG A 48 3.92 -9.74 -8.74
N LEU A 49 4.98 -9.85 -9.54
CA LEU A 49 5.53 -8.70 -10.26
C LEU A 49 4.61 -8.23 -11.37
N SER A 50 3.82 -9.11 -12.00
CA SER A 50 2.81 -8.71 -12.99
C SER A 50 1.78 -7.77 -12.36
N LEU A 51 1.27 -8.09 -11.16
CA LEU A 51 0.36 -7.21 -10.43
C LEU A 51 1.02 -5.86 -10.09
N VAL A 52 2.22 -5.91 -9.51
CA VAL A 52 2.98 -4.72 -9.10
C VAL A 52 3.25 -3.81 -10.30
N HIS A 53 3.81 -4.33 -11.39
CA HIS A 53 4.12 -3.54 -12.58
C HIS A 53 2.85 -2.97 -13.24
N THR A 54 1.75 -3.73 -13.21
CA THR A 54 0.46 -3.23 -13.71
C THR A 54 0.00 -2.02 -12.90
N ALA A 55 0.02 -2.12 -11.58
CA ALA A 55 -0.34 -1.02 -10.69
C ALA A 55 0.60 0.18 -10.87
N GLU A 56 1.91 -0.05 -10.94
CA GLU A 56 2.94 0.99 -11.15
C GLU A 56 2.80 1.68 -12.51
N SER A 57 2.25 1.01 -13.53
CA SER A 57 1.99 1.62 -14.84
C SER A 57 0.94 2.75 -14.79
N TRP A 58 0.20 2.86 -13.71
CA TRP A 58 -0.81 3.89 -13.45
C TRP A 58 -0.34 5.00 -12.52
N LEU A 59 0.92 4.98 -12.08
CA LEU A 59 1.46 6.01 -11.19
C LEU A 59 1.22 7.41 -11.76
N GLY A 60 0.66 8.30 -10.94
CA GLY A 60 0.32 9.68 -11.30
C GLY A 60 -1.07 9.86 -11.92
N ILE A 61 -1.81 8.79 -12.23
CA ILE A 61 -3.25 8.89 -12.56
C ILE A 61 -3.97 9.56 -11.38
N ASN A 62 -4.87 10.53 -11.67
CA ASN A 62 -5.50 11.32 -10.61
C ASN A 62 -6.91 11.82 -11.00
N GLU A 63 -7.66 12.30 -10.00
CA GLU A 63 -9.00 12.84 -10.20
C GLU A 63 -8.99 14.24 -10.84
N ALA A 64 -7.97 15.05 -10.54
CA ALA A 64 -7.93 16.46 -10.97
C ALA A 64 -7.93 16.63 -12.49
N ASP A 65 -7.36 15.66 -13.24
CA ASP A 65 -7.37 15.65 -14.71
C ASP A 65 -8.37 14.64 -15.28
N GLY A 66 -9.07 13.89 -14.42
CA GLY A 66 -10.06 12.88 -14.79
C GLY A 66 -9.48 11.56 -15.29
N SER A 67 -8.14 11.37 -15.26
CA SER A 67 -7.50 10.16 -15.77
C SER A 67 -7.83 8.90 -14.96
N HIS A 68 -8.24 9.03 -13.68
CA HIS A 68 -8.70 7.93 -12.83
C HIS A 68 -9.90 7.17 -13.41
N SER A 69 -10.70 7.84 -14.26
CA SER A 69 -11.85 7.22 -14.92
C SER A 69 -11.49 5.94 -15.69
N ALA A 70 -10.29 5.88 -16.29
CA ALA A 70 -9.85 4.69 -17.03
C ALA A 70 -9.70 3.44 -16.13
N ILE A 71 -9.38 3.60 -14.85
CA ILE A 71 -9.30 2.51 -13.85
C ILE A 71 -10.72 2.07 -13.49
N ILE A 72 -11.62 3.02 -13.24
CA ILE A 72 -13.02 2.76 -12.90
C ILE A 72 -13.75 2.12 -14.07
N ASP A 73 -13.56 2.63 -15.31
CA ASP A 73 -14.14 2.04 -16.51
C ASP A 73 -13.69 0.60 -16.70
N LEU A 74 -12.39 0.30 -16.50
CA LEU A 74 -11.89 -1.08 -16.57
C LEU A 74 -12.59 -1.98 -15.53
N TYR A 75 -12.70 -1.53 -14.27
CA TYR A 75 -13.42 -2.27 -13.23
C TYR A 75 -14.88 -2.56 -13.67
N ASN A 76 -15.55 -1.58 -14.22
CA ASN A 76 -16.96 -1.68 -14.65
C ASN A 76 -17.17 -2.56 -15.89
N THR A 77 -16.11 -3.04 -16.56
CA THR A 77 -16.25 -4.00 -17.69
C THR A 77 -16.57 -5.42 -17.26
N GLN A 78 -16.59 -5.73 -15.98
CA GLN A 78 -16.89 -7.06 -15.47
C GLN A 78 -18.31 -7.49 -15.84
N ASP A 79 -18.49 -8.77 -16.21
CA ASP A 79 -19.82 -9.32 -16.54
C ASP A 79 -20.78 -9.31 -15.34
N VAL A 80 -20.21 -9.51 -14.13
CA VAL A 80 -20.95 -9.46 -12.86
C VAL A 80 -20.19 -8.54 -11.91
N LEU A 81 -20.80 -7.43 -11.58
CA LEU A 81 -20.25 -6.48 -10.62
C LEU A 81 -20.58 -6.90 -9.17
N PRO A 82 -19.65 -6.79 -8.24
CA PRO A 82 -19.95 -6.95 -6.82
C PRO A 82 -21.14 -6.09 -6.40
N MET A 83 -22.14 -6.69 -5.73
CA MET A 83 -23.39 -6.04 -5.30
C MET A 83 -24.24 -5.45 -6.44
N ASP A 84 -24.03 -5.85 -7.67
CA ASP A 84 -24.66 -5.22 -8.85
C ASP A 84 -24.43 -3.68 -8.89
N TYR A 85 -23.27 -3.24 -8.34
CA TYR A 85 -22.95 -1.82 -8.19
C TYR A 85 -21.96 -1.35 -9.24
N THR A 86 -22.36 -0.39 -10.07
CA THR A 86 -21.47 0.31 -11.00
C THR A 86 -20.76 1.45 -10.26
N VAL A 87 -19.45 1.38 -10.16
CA VAL A 87 -18.63 2.41 -9.50
C VAL A 87 -18.66 3.69 -10.35
N THR A 88 -18.91 4.81 -9.69
CA THR A 88 -18.91 6.14 -10.30
C THR A 88 -17.55 6.84 -10.13
N TYR A 89 -17.30 7.89 -10.91
CA TYR A 89 -16.04 8.64 -10.84
C TYR A 89 -15.91 9.51 -9.57
N SER A 90 -16.95 9.59 -8.75
CA SER A 90 -16.93 10.29 -7.46
C SER A 90 -16.88 9.36 -6.26
N ASP A 91 -16.85 8.05 -6.49
CA ASP A 91 -16.71 7.07 -5.41
C ASP A 91 -15.25 6.92 -4.99
N SER A 92 -15.02 6.48 -3.75
CA SER A 92 -13.68 6.05 -3.35
C SER A 92 -13.25 4.82 -4.15
N TRP A 93 -12.09 4.88 -4.80
CA TRP A 93 -11.67 3.87 -5.77
C TRP A 93 -10.39 3.09 -5.41
N CYS A 94 -10.01 3.05 -4.11
CA CYS A 94 -8.84 2.30 -3.68
C CYS A 94 -9.00 0.77 -3.89
N ALA A 95 -10.13 0.16 -3.51
CA ALA A 95 -10.41 -1.25 -3.76
C ALA A 95 -10.69 -1.53 -5.24
N THR A 96 -11.35 -0.59 -5.93
CA THR A 96 -11.55 -0.60 -7.38
C THR A 96 -10.22 -0.64 -8.13
N PHE A 97 -9.23 0.15 -7.70
CA PHE A 97 -7.86 0.15 -8.25
C PHE A 97 -7.21 -1.23 -8.14
N VAL A 98 -7.28 -1.86 -6.96
CA VAL A 98 -6.70 -3.19 -6.73
C VAL A 98 -7.37 -4.24 -7.63
N THR A 99 -8.70 -4.23 -7.72
CA THR A 99 -9.45 -5.13 -8.59
C THR A 99 -9.12 -4.89 -10.06
N ALA A 100 -9.13 -3.65 -10.52
CA ALA A 100 -8.77 -3.33 -11.91
C ALA A 100 -7.31 -3.72 -12.24
N ALA A 101 -6.37 -3.56 -11.28
CA ALA A 101 -5.00 -4.01 -11.46
C ALA A 101 -4.90 -5.54 -11.62
N SER A 102 -5.66 -6.29 -10.82
CA SER A 102 -5.72 -7.75 -10.94
C SER A 102 -6.30 -8.20 -12.29
N MET A 103 -7.38 -7.55 -12.73
CA MET A 103 -7.99 -7.81 -14.06
C MET A 103 -6.99 -7.59 -15.19
N LYS A 104 -6.33 -6.44 -15.20
CA LYS A 104 -5.35 -6.10 -16.24
C LYS A 104 -4.10 -6.99 -16.21
N ALA A 105 -3.71 -7.47 -15.03
CA ALA A 105 -2.59 -8.40 -14.85
C ALA A 105 -2.95 -9.87 -15.18
N GLY A 106 -4.25 -10.17 -15.44
CA GLY A 106 -4.72 -11.55 -15.67
C GLY A 106 -4.73 -12.40 -14.40
N LEU A 107 -4.99 -11.78 -13.25
CA LEU A 107 -4.96 -12.39 -11.91
C LEU A 107 -6.31 -12.33 -11.18
N SER A 108 -7.42 -12.17 -11.92
CA SER A 108 -8.76 -12.04 -11.35
C SER A 108 -9.19 -13.28 -10.53
N ASP A 109 -8.65 -14.45 -10.83
CA ASP A 109 -8.95 -15.67 -10.09
C ASP A 109 -8.25 -15.73 -8.72
N LEU A 110 -7.21 -14.91 -8.50
CA LEU A 110 -6.39 -14.91 -7.28
C LEU A 110 -6.77 -13.78 -6.32
N ILE A 111 -7.36 -12.71 -6.84
CA ILE A 111 -7.75 -11.53 -6.06
C ILE A 111 -9.24 -11.31 -6.22
N PRO A 112 -10.03 -11.47 -5.13
CA PRO A 112 -11.47 -11.32 -5.22
C PRO A 112 -11.85 -9.91 -5.66
N ALA A 113 -12.70 -9.84 -6.69
CA ALA A 113 -13.19 -8.59 -7.22
C ALA A 113 -14.09 -7.90 -6.19
N GLU A 114 -13.78 -6.64 -5.88
CA GLU A 114 -14.58 -5.83 -4.95
C GLU A 114 -14.26 -4.33 -5.12
N CYS A 115 -15.20 -3.47 -4.76
CA CYS A 115 -15.01 -2.02 -4.70
C CYS A 115 -15.03 -1.47 -3.26
N GLY A 116 -15.25 -2.33 -2.27
CA GLY A 116 -15.24 -2.00 -0.84
C GLY A 116 -14.16 -2.75 -0.07
N CYS A 117 -13.30 -2.03 0.66
CA CYS A 117 -12.15 -2.60 1.36
C CYS A 117 -12.53 -3.71 2.35
N GLU A 118 -13.45 -3.45 3.28
CA GLU A 118 -13.83 -4.46 4.29
C GLU A 118 -14.54 -5.67 3.66
N ARG A 119 -15.27 -5.46 2.56
CA ARG A 119 -15.88 -6.57 1.82
C ARG A 119 -14.82 -7.46 1.19
N GLN A 120 -13.78 -6.87 0.61
CA GLN A 120 -12.64 -7.61 0.07
C GLN A 120 -11.87 -8.35 1.17
N VAL A 121 -11.69 -7.75 2.36
CA VAL A 121 -11.13 -8.42 3.55
C VAL A 121 -11.94 -9.68 3.91
N ASN A 122 -13.28 -9.57 3.93
CA ASN A 122 -14.14 -10.71 4.25
C ASN A 122 -14.01 -11.85 3.22
N LEU A 123 -13.89 -11.53 1.94
CA LEU A 123 -13.61 -12.52 0.90
C LEU A 123 -12.25 -13.21 1.11
N PHE A 124 -11.18 -12.46 1.46
CA PHE A 124 -9.90 -13.07 1.80
C PHE A 124 -9.96 -13.95 3.06
N ARG A 125 -10.80 -13.59 4.05
CA ARG A 125 -11.05 -14.43 5.23
C ARG A 125 -11.76 -15.74 4.85
N GLU A 126 -12.79 -15.67 4.01
CA GLU A 126 -13.52 -16.84 3.52
C GLU A 126 -12.62 -17.77 2.71
N MET A 127 -11.68 -17.23 1.95
CA MET A 127 -10.66 -17.99 1.21
C MET A 127 -9.57 -18.57 2.12
N GLY A 128 -9.51 -18.22 3.42
CA GLY A 128 -8.42 -18.58 4.33
C GLY A 128 -7.09 -17.88 3.98
N ARG A 129 -7.15 -16.74 3.30
CA ARG A 129 -6.03 -15.97 2.76
C ARG A 129 -5.87 -14.59 3.43
N TRP A 130 -6.36 -14.46 4.65
CA TRP A 130 -6.22 -13.24 5.46
C TRP A 130 -5.14 -13.40 6.53
N GLN A 131 -4.31 -12.36 6.71
CA GLN A 131 -3.23 -12.36 7.70
C GLN A 131 -3.27 -11.07 8.55
N GLU A 132 -3.46 -11.22 9.87
CA GLU A 132 -3.52 -10.11 10.84
C GLU A 132 -2.26 -9.95 11.70
N LYS A 133 -1.30 -10.85 11.61
CA LYS A 133 -0.11 -10.81 12.47
C LYS A 133 0.71 -9.54 12.26
N ASP A 134 0.92 -8.74 13.31
CA ASP A 134 1.76 -7.53 13.30
C ASP A 134 3.23 -7.80 12.93
N THR A 135 3.66 -9.05 13.10
CA THR A 135 5.02 -9.48 12.73
C THR A 135 5.11 -10.02 11.31
N TYR A 136 4.01 -10.01 10.56
CA TYR A 136 4.02 -10.45 9.17
C TYR A 136 4.84 -9.49 8.31
N LEU A 137 5.75 -10.05 7.52
CA LEU A 137 6.57 -9.29 6.59
C LEU A 137 6.04 -9.52 5.18
N PRO A 138 5.31 -8.55 4.62
CA PRO A 138 4.63 -8.74 3.35
C PRO A 138 5.60 -8.85 2.18
N LEU A 139 5.15 -9.51 1.12
CA LEU A 139 5.85 -9.62 -0.16
C LEU A 139 5.23 -8.69 -1.20
N PRO A 140 5.98 -8.29 -2.24
CA PRO A 140 5.40 -7.67 -3.42
C PRO A 140 4.20 -8.47 -3.92
N GLY A 141 3.09 -7.77 -4.21
CA GLY A 141 1.84 -8.38 -4.63
C GLY A 141 0.90 -8.79 -3.51
N ASP A 142 1.31 -8.78 -2.23
CA ASP A 142 0.37 -8.86 -1.11
C ASP A 142 -0.46 -7.57 -1.06
N LEU A 143 -1.71 -7.66 -0.60
CA LEU A 143 -2.56 -6.49 -0.39
C LEU A 143 -2.46 -6.06 1.07
N ILE A 144 -2.31 -4.77 1.32
CA ILE A 144 -2.28 -4.19 2.67
C ILE A 144 -3.52 -3.36 2.90
N TYR A 145 -4.19 -3.59 4.03
CA TYR A 145 -5.42 -2.90 4.41
C TYR A 145 -5.20 -2.04 5.64
N TYR A 146 -5.86 -0.89 5.68
CA TYR A 146 -5.76 0.09 6.75
C TYR A 146 -7.13 0.38 7.37
N ALA A 147 -7.13 0.65 8.68
CA ALA A 147 -8.26 1.21 9.42
C ALA A 147 -7.80 2.50 10.07
N TRP A 148 -8.15 3.64 9.46
CA TRP A 148 -7.63 4.96 9.87
C TRP A 148 -8.16 5.45 11.20
N ASP A 149 -9.35 4.99 11.60
CA ASP A 149 -10.01 5.41 12.84
C ASP A 149 -9.47 4.66 14.06
N GLU A 150 -8.83 3.50 13.90
CA GLU A 150 -8.18 2.78 14.98
C GLU A 150 -6.72 3.19 15.12
N LYS A 151 -6.42 3.88 16.22
CA LYS A 151 -5.07 4.32 16.58
C LYS A 151 -4.55 3.61 17.83
N SER A 152 -5.00 2.39 18.09
CA SER A 152 -4.56 1.63 19.25
C SER A 152 -3.22 0.94 19.00
N PHE A 153 -2.33 1.01 19.99
CA PHE A 153 -1.17 0.12 20.04
C PHE A 153 -1.69 -1.31 20.27
N GLY A 154 -1.51 -2.17 19.30
CA GLY A 154 -1.92 -3.56 19.37
C GLY A 154 -2.65 -4.02 18.12
N ASP A 155 -3.42 -5.05 18.26
CA ASP A 155 -4.18 -5.69 17.20
C ASP A 155 -5.26 -4.74 16.64
N CYS A 156 -5.06 -4.22 15.44
CA CYS A 156 -6.01 -3.38 14.75
C CYS A 156 -7.14 -4.24 14.21
N THR A 157 -8.33 -4.13 14.81
CA THR A 157 -9.53 -4.92 14.46
C THR A 157 -10.63 -4.10 13.79
N GLY A 158 -10.35 -2.82 13.49
CA GLY A 158 -11.28 -1.86 12.92
C GLY A 158 -11.79 -2.21 11.52
N TRP A 159 -12.73 -1.43 11.06
CA TRP A 159 -13.23 -1.51 9.70
C TRP A 159 -12.17 -1.02 8.71
N SER A 160 -11.94 -1.77 7.64
CA SER A 160 -10.95 -1.39 6.64
C SER A 160 -11.45 -0.25 5.75
N ASP A 161 -10.74 0.88 5.79
CA ASP A 161 -11.10 2.10 5.06
C ASP A 161 -10.31 2.25 3.76
N HIS A 162 -9.14 1.61 3.68
CA HIS A 162 -8.22 1.77 2.57
C HIS A 162 -7.46 0.48 2.26
N VAL A 163 -6.98 0.37 1.02
CA VAL A 163 -6.19 -0.77 0.54
C VAL A 163 -5.15 -0.31 -0.48
N GLY A 164 -3.99 -0.98 -0.46
CA GLY A 164 -2.95 -0.83 -1.46
C GLY A 164 -2.28 -2.15 -1.80
N ILE A 165 -1.41 -2.12 -2.81
CA ILE A 165 -0.61 -3.25 -3.26
C ILE A 165 0.83 -3.04 -2.77
N VAL A 166 1.36 -3.99 -2.01
CA VAL A 166 2.76 -3.96 -1.59
C VAL A 166 3.66 -4.09 -2.82
N THR A 167 4.57 -3.14 -3.01
CA THR A 167 5.55 -3.18 -4.11
C THR A 167 6.91 -3.67 -3.66
N GLY A 168 7.19 -3.63 -2.36
CA GLY A 168 8.43 -4.13 -1.80
C GLY A 168 8.56 -3.89 -0.31
N THR A 169 9.47 -4.64 0.29
CA THR A 169 9.78 -4.56 1.72
C THR A 169 11.28 -4.40 1.92
N CYS A 170 11.67 -3.49 2.80
CA CYS A 170 13.02 -3.32 3.32
C CYS A 170 12.90 -3.11 4.83
N TRP A 171 13.01 -4.19 5.59
CA TRP A 171 12.73 -4.17 7.03
C TRP A 171 13.31 -2.93 7.74
N PRO A 172 12.52 -2.18 8.52
CA PRO A 172 11.10 -2.38 8.86
C PRO A 172 10.11 -1.69 7.90
N LEU A 173 10.56 -1.23 6.76
CA LEU A 173 9.79 -0.42 5.81
C LEU A 173 9.01 -1.29 4.83
N ILE A 174 7.81 -0.85 4.50
CA ILE A 174 6.94 -1.39 3.47
C ILE A 174 6.67 -0.28 2.46
N LYS A 175 6.92 -0.55 1.17
CA LYS A 175 6.52 0.33 0.07
C LYS A 175 5.25 -0.19 -0.56
N VAL A 176 4.26 0.66 -0.70
CA VAL A 176 2.91 0.34 -1.17
C VAL A 176 2.57 1.27 -2.32
N ILE A 177 1.88 0.79 -3.35
CA ILE A 177 1.21 1.61 -4.35
C ILE A 177 -0.29 1.58 -4.08
N GLU A 178 -0.93 2.74 -4.09
CA GLU A 178 -2.32 2.93 -3.69
C GLU A 178 -3.07 3.72 -4.75
N GLY A 179 -4.29 3.32 -5.06
CA GLY A 179 -5.26 4.14 -5.76
C GLY A 179 -6.03 5.01 -4.77
N ASN A 180 -6.50 6.16 -5.21
CA ASN A 180 -7.24 7.12 -4.38
C ASN A 180 -6.47 7.59 -3.13
N LYS A 181 -5.14 7.58 -3.20
CA LYS A 181 -4.30 8.20 -2.19
C LYS A 181 -4.16 9.69 -2.52
N ASP A 182 -4.79 10.55 -1.70
CA ASP A 182 -4.84 11.98 -2.02
C ASP A 182 -5.38 12.23 -3.45
N ASP A 183 -6.44 11.50 -3.81
CA ASP A 183 -7.13 11.53 -5.11
C ASP A 183 -6.26 11.10 -6.31
N CYS A 184 -5.17 10.34 -6.06
CA CYS A 184 -4.29 9.87 -7.13
C CYS A 184 -3.76 8.44 -6.91
N VAL A 185 -3.07 7.90 -7.93
CA VAL A 185 -2.23 6.71 -7.78
C VAL A 185 -0.84 7.17 -7.35
N ASP A 186 -0.46 6.82 -6.13
CA ASP A 186 0.83 7.24 -5.57
C ASP A 186 1.39 6.20 -4.60
N TYR A 187 2.65 6.35 -4.25
CA TYR A 187 3.31 5.52 -3.27
C TYR A 187 3.09 5.99 -1.84
N ARG A 188 2.97 5.02 -0.94
CA ARG A 188 3.14 5.17 0.51
C ARG A 188 4.36 4.38 0.95
N ILE A 189 5.13 4.94 1.88
CA ILE A 189 6.11 4.21 2.68
C ILE A 189 5.60 4.21 4.12
N THR A 190 5.43 3.03 4.68
CA THR A 190 5.03 2.81 6.07
C THR A 190 5.97 1.84 6.74
N THR A 191 5.70 1.45 7.98
CA THR A 191 6.47 0.48 8.74
C THR A 191 5.59 -0.69 9.16
N ILE A 192 6.20 -1.86 9.43
CA ILE A 192 5.49 -3.01 10.00
C ILE A 192 4.86 -2.73 11.38
N TRP A 193 5.18 -1.59 11.99
CA TRP A 193 4.66 -1.16 13.29
C TRP A 193 3.59 -0.07 13.18
N ASP A 194 3.13 0.24 11.97
CA ASP A 194 2.08 1.22 11.76
C ASP A 194 0.77 0.70 12.38
N PRO A 195 0.25 1.37 13.42
CA PRO A 195 -0.92 0.88 14.16
C PRO A 195 -2.22 0.94 13.34
N THR A 196 -2.20 1.56 12.18
CA THR A 196 -3.35 1.61 11.28
C THR A 196 -3.42 0.42 10.32
N ILE A 197 -2.39 -0.42 10.26
CA ILE A 197 -2.43 -1.62 9.44
C ILE A 197 -3.42 -2.61 10.04
N ARG A 198 -4.51 -2.88 9.28
CA ARG A 198 -5.57 -3.81 9.64
C ARG A 198 -5.16 -5.26 9.38
N GLY A 199 -4.35 -5.48 8.37
CA GLY A 199 -3.87 -6.79 7.96
C GLY A 199 -3.59 -6.88 6.46
N TYR A 200 -3.43 -8.11 5.98
CA TYR A 200 -3.00 -8.40 4.63
C TYR A 200 -3.88 -9.44 3.95
N GLY A 201 -4.27 -9.17 2.71
CA GLY A 201 -4.81 -10.15 1.78
C GLY A 201 -3.66 -10.85 1.04
N LEU A 202 -3.65 -12.17 1.03
CA LEU A 202 -2.58 -13.00 0.47
C LEU A 202 -3.08 -13.78 -0.75
N PRO A 203 -2.99 -13.25 -1.98
CA PRO A 203 -3.37 -13.99 -3.17
C PRO A 203 -2.56 -15.29 -3.31
N GLU A 204 -3.20 -16.34 -3.82
CA GLU A 204 -2.60 -17.69 -3.95
C GLU A 204 -1.78 -17.81 -5.24
N TYR A 205 -0.69 -17.07 -5.30
CA TYR A 205 0.27 -17.18 -6.42
C TYR A 205 0.94 -18.55 -6.46
N GLU A 206 1.23 -19.06 -7.65
CA GLU A 206 1.83 -20.38 -7.90
C GLU A 206 3.31 -20.29 -8.31
#